data_c1b0d8c506157811004eef2f889cbe33
#
_entry.id   c1b0d8c506157811004eef2f889cbe33
#
_cell.length_a   1.000
_cell.length_b   1.000
_cell.length_c   1.000
_cell.angle_alpha   90.00
_cell.angle_beta   90.00
_cell.angle_gamma   90.00
#
_symmetry.space_group_name_H-M   'P 1'
#
loop_
_entity.id
_entity.type
_entity.pdbx_description
1 polymer ?
#
loop_
_entity_poly.entity_id
_entity_poly.type
_entity_poly.pdbx_seq_one_letter_code
_entity_poly.pdbx_strand_id
1 'polypeptide(L)'
;LQTLIVYYSRTGNTQAVAEFIHAQVGGDLVALETQEKRPTDYRAEVDLNAREQLQNQLPPLKTRIPDFEQYDRIFIGAPTWNMALPQAVLTFLSTYDFTDKTIIPFNTHGGYGAGQMVAQIQAAVGNTIVLPILSVVGGEEINGQLLAIKGQTKEAVAKKVTAWLQKIGQ
;
A
#
# COMPACT_ATOMS: atom_id res chain seq x y z
N LEU A 1 -18.60 10.50 -4.66
CA LEU A 1 -17.26 10.04 -5.04
C LEU A 1 -17.14 8.53 -4.95
N GLN A 2 -16.61 7.91 -6.00
CA GLN A 2 -16.31 6.48 -6.01
C GLN A 2 -14.90 6.28 -5.45
N THR A 3 -14.78 5.46 -4.43
CA THR A 3 -13.51 5.23 -3.73
C THR A 3 -13.04 3.80 -3.90
N LEU A 4 -11.75 3.65 -4.21
CA LEU A 4 -11.06 2.37 -4.24
C LEU A 4 -9.94 2.41 -3.19
N ILE A 5 -9.82 1.34 -2.41
CA ILE A 5 -8.72 1.15 -1.47
C ILE A 5 -7.97 -0.11 -1.92
N VAL A 6 -6.77 0.10 -2.44
CA VAL A 6 -5.91 -0.98 -2.94
C VAL A 6 -4.72 -1.12 -1.99
N TYR A 7 -4.39 -2.34 -1.64
CA TYR A 7 -3.22 -2.58 -0.79
C TYR A 7 -2.49 -3.86 -1.15
N TYR A 8 -1.21 -3.88 -0.83
CA TYR A 8 -0.38 -5.08 -0.85
C TYR A 8 0.10 -5.34 0.58
N SER A 9 -0.22 -6.51 1.12
CA SER A 9 0.12 -6.83 2.50
C SER A 9 0.60 -8.27 2.61
N ARG A 10 1.72 -8.47 3.32
CA ARG A 10 2.26 -9.80 3.54
C ARG A 10 1.97 -10.31 4.94
N THR A 11 2.16 -9.45 5.94
CA THR A 11 2.06 -9.84 7.36
C THR A 11 0.78 -9.39 8.03
N GLY A 12 -0.05 -8.62 7.33
CA GLY A 12 -1.32 -8.11 7.83
C GLY A 12 -1.29 -6.67 8.33
N ASN A 13 -0.13 -6.03 8.42
CA ASN A 13 -0.05 -4.64 8.92
C ASN A 13 -0.67 -3.64 7.95
N THR A 14 -0.30 -3.69 6.68
CA THR A 14 -0.90 -2.81 5.66
C THR A 14 -2.39 -3.09 5.53
N GLN A 15 -2.79 -4.36 5.58
CA GLN A 15 -4.19 -4.76 5.56
C GLN A 15 -4.98 -4.13 6.71
N ALA A 16 -4.43 -4.14 7.92
CA ALA A 16 -5.10 -3.54 9.08
C ALA A 16 -5.38 -2.05 8.87
N VAL A 17 -4.40 -1.31 8.33
CA VAL A 17 -4.59 0.11 8.01
C VAL A 17 -5.65 0.28 6.92
N ALA A 18 -5.61 -0.54 5.87
CA ALA A 18 -6.59 -0.49 4.78
C ALA A 18 -8.02 -0.71 5.31
N GLU A 19 -8.20 -1.66 6.22
CA GLU A 19 -9.50 -1.94 6.83
C GLU A 19 -10.00 -0.78 7.68
N PHE A 20 -9.13 -0.08 8.41
CA PHE A 20 -9.51 1.12 9.16
C PHE A 20 -9.97 2.24 8.23
N ILE A 21 -9.26 2.45 7.13
CA ILE A 21 -9.65 3.45 6.13
C ILE A 21 -11.03 3.08 5.56
N HIS A 22 -11.19 1.83 5.16
CA HIS A 22 -12.45 1.34 4.59
C HIS A 22 -13.63 1.51 5.55
N ALA A 23 -13.43 1.26 6.84
CA ALA A 23 -14.48 1.44 7.85
C ALA A 23 -14.96 2.90 7.94
N GLN A 24 -14.10 3.86 7.63
CA GLN A 24 -14.44 5.29 7.75
C GLN A 24 -14.91 5.92 6.44
N VAL A 25 -14.33 5.52 5.30
CA VAL A 25 -14.65 6.16 4.02
C VAL A 25 -15.53 5.32 3.09
N GLY A 26 -15.64 4.03 3.38
CA GLY A 26 -16.38 3.10 2.51
C GLY A 26 -15.64 2.82 1.21
N GLY A 27 -16.39 2.48 0.16
CA GLY A 27 -15.83 2.15 -1.14
C GLY A 27 -15.47 0.68 -1.29
N ASP A 28 -14.65 0.38 -2.29
CA ASP A 28 -14.22 -0.98 -2.58
C ASP A 28 -12.83 -1.23 -2.04
N LEU A 29 -12.63 -2.37 -1.38
CA LEU A 29 -11.37 -2.78 -0.77
C LEU A 29 -10.79 -3.95 -1.54
N VAL A 30 -9.60 -3.77 -2.10
CA VAL A 30 -8.97 -4.77 -2.99
C VAL A 30 -7.55 -5.06 -2.53
N ALA A 31 -7.26 -6.34 -2.29
CA ALA A 31 -5.91 -6.82 -2.03
C ALA A 31 -5.22 -7.19 -3.35
N LEU A 32 -4.01 -6.71 -3.55
CA LEU A 32 -3.21 -7.08 -4.70
C LEU A 32 -2.58 -8.46 -4.51
N GLU A 33 -2.72 -9.32 -5.51
CA GLU A 33 -2.11 -10.65 -5.54
C GLU A 33 -1.36 -10.85 -6.85
N THR A 34 -0.19 -11.46 -6.77
CA THR A 34 0.59 -11.83 -7.97
C THR A 34 0.03 -13.09 -8.61
N GLN A 35 0.21 -13.25 -9.93
CA GLN A 35 -0.18 -14.47 -10.65
C GLN A 35 0.57 -15.68 -10.13
N GLU A 36 1.87 -15.56 -9.96
CA GLU A 36 2.69 -16.59 -9.35
C GLU A 36 2.63 -16.46 -7.84
N LYS A 37 2.47 -17.58 -7.16
CA LYS A 37 2.45 -17.61 -5.71
C LYS A 37 3.81 -17.15 -5.16
N ARG A 38 3.79 -16.17 -4.27
CA ARG A 38 4.99 -15.68 -3.60
C ARG A 38 5.44 -16.68 -2.54
N PRO A 39 6.74 -16.67 -2.16
CA PRO A 39 7.23 -17.52 -1.09
C PRO A 39 6.42 -17.33 0.20
N THR A 40 6.19 -18.42 0.93
CA THR A 40 5.46 -18.36 2.21
C THR A 40 6.31 -17.78 3.34
N ASP A 41 7.62 -17.92 3.24
CA ASP A 41 8.56 -17.31 4.18
C ASP A 41 8.72 -15.82 3.88
N TYR A 42 8.54 -15.00 4.92
CA TYR A 42 8.59 -13.53 4.79
C TYR A 42 9.94 -13.07 4.21
N ARG A 43 11.05 -13.57 4.76
CA ARG A 43 12.38 -13.18 4.31
C ARG A 43 12.61 -13.57 2.84
N ALA A 44 12.16 -14.76 2.46
CA ALA A 44 12.29 -15.21 1.08
C ALA A 44 11.51 -14.34 0.11
N GLU A 45 10.31 -13.88 0.49
CA GLU A 45 9.52 -12.96 -0.33
C GLU A 45 10.21 -11.60 -0.47
N VAL A 46 10.71 -11.04 0.62
CA VAL A 46 11.43 -9.76 0.59
C VAL A 46 12.69 -9.86 -0.27
N ASP A 47 13.43 -10.97 -0.18
CA ASP A 47 14.62 -11.19 -0.99
C ASP A 47 14.29 -11.33 -2.48
N LEU A 48 13.20 -12.01 -2.82
CA LEU A 48 12.70 -12.10 -4.19
C LEU A 48 12.37 -10.71 -4.73
N ASN A 49 11.66 -9.90 -3.94
CA ASN A 49 11.33 -8.54 -4.31
C ASN A 49 12.59 -7.69 -4.55
N ALA A 50 13.61 -7.83 -3.71
CA ALA A 50 14.87 -7.11 -3.89
C ALA A 50 15.57 -7.48 -5.21
N ARG A 51 15.55 -8.77 -5.57
CA ARG A 51 16.10 -9.22 -6.87
C ARG A 51 15.29 -8.65 -8.04
N GLU A 52 13.97 -8.61 -7.92
CA GLU A 52 13.10 -8.00 -8.93
C GLU A 52 13.38 -6.51 -9.09
N GLN A 53 13.62 -5.79 -7.98
CA GLN A 53 14.00 -4.38 -8.01
C GLN A 53 15.31 -4.16 -8.76
N LEU A 54 16.32 -4.97 -8.50
CA LEU A 54 17.62 -4.87 -9.17
C LEU A 54 17.52 -5.10 -10.68
N GLN A 55 16.59 -5.94 -11.11
CA GLN A 55 16.40 -6.31 -12.51
C GLN A 55 15.28 -5.53 -13.19
N ASN A 56 14.64 -4.60 -12.49
CA ASN A 56 13.45 -3.86 -12.96
C ASN A 56 12.33 -4.78 -13.44
N GLN A 57 12.13 -5.91 -12.77
CA GLN A 57 11.08 -6.86 -13.11
C GLN A 57 9.79 -6.49 -12.39
N LEU A 58 8.68 -6.53 -13.13
CA LEU A 58 7.33 -6.27 -12.60
C LEU A 58 6.55 -7.59 -12.61
N PRO A 59 6.31 -8.20 -11.43
CA PRO A 59 5.57 -9.46 -11.38
C PRO A 59 4.13 -9.24 -11.85
N PRO A 60 3.62 -10.09 -12.77
CA PRO A 60 2.24 -9.98 -13.20
C PRO A 60 1.25 -10.17 -12.06
N LEU A 61 0.15 -9.41 -12.07
CA LEU A 61 -0.89 -9.50 -11.05
C LEU A 61 -2.00 -10.47 -11.48
N LYS A 62 -2.47 -11.26 -10.53
CA LYS A 62 -3.72 -12.02 -10.63
C LYS A 62 -4.92 -11.10 -10.48
N THR A 63 -4.81 -10.12 -9.59
CA THR A 63 -5.87 -9.15 -9.29
C THR A 63 -6.23 -8.36 -10.53
N ARG A 64 -7.54 -8.26 -10.81
CA ARG A 64 -8.12 -7.42 -11.85
C ARG A 64 -9.13 -6.49 -11.22
N ILE A 65 -9.13 -5.23 -11.62
CA ILE A 65 -10.08 -4.22 -11.12
C ILE A 65 -10.91 -3.76 -12.32
N PRO A 66 -12.10 -4.35 -12.51
CA PRO A 66 -12.97 -3.96 -13.63
C PRO A 66 -13.48 -2.55 -13.43
N ASP A 67 -13.75 -1.85 -14.53
CA ASP A 67 -14.30 -0.48 -14.52
C ASP A 67 -13.48 0.47 -13.64
N PHE A 68 -12.15 0.38 -13.73
CA PHE A 68 -11.23 1.18 -12.93
C PHE A 68 -11.50 2.68 -13.10
N GLU A 69 -11.93 3.10 -14.26
CA GLU A 69 -12.23 4.49 -14.59
C GLU A 69 -13.37 5.07 -13.73
N GLN A 70 -14.21 4.25 -13.10
CA GLN A 70 -15.29 4.73 -12.25
C GLN A 70 -14.79 5.39 -10.94
N TYR A 71 -13.57 5.09 -10.53
CA TYR A 71 -13.05 5.56 -9.24
C TYR A 71 -12.49 6.98 -9.37
N ASP A 72 -12.88 7.85 -8.44
CA ASP A 72 -12.41 9.24 -8.37
C ASP A 72 -11.22 9.40 -7.44
N ARG A 73 -11.21 8.63 -6.35
CA ARG A 73 -10.11 8.63 -5.39
C ARG A 73 -9.64 7.21 -5.11
N ILE A 74 -8.32 7.08 -5.04
CA ILE A 74 -7.69 5.78 -4.90
C ILE A 74 -6.68 5.84 -3.75
N PHE A 75 -6.97 5.10 -2.69
CA PHE A 75 -6.01 4.86 -1.61
C PHE A 75 -5.09 3.73 -2.05
N ILE A 76 -3.79 3.94 -1.92
CA ILE A 76 -2.78 2.93 -2.28
C ILE A 76 -1.91 2.66 -1.07
N GLY A 77 -1.98 1.42 -0.58
CA GLY A 77 -1.25 1.00 0.61
C GLY A 77 -0.23 -0.09 0.36
N ALA A 78 0.93 0.05 0.98
CA ALA A 78 2.01 -0.92 0.84
C ALA A 78 3.00 -0.85 2.00
N PRO A 79 3.71 -1.97 2.28
CA PRO A 79 4.86 -1.91 3.17
C PRO A 79 6.05 -1.30 2.43
N THR A 80 7.02 -0.78 3.21
CA THR A 80 8.31 -0.37 2.66
C THR A 80 9.24 -1.60 2.63
N TRP A 81 9.64 -2.01 1.44
CA TRP A 81 10.59 -3.09 1.26
C TRP A 81 11.82 -2.57 0.53
N ASN A 82 13.00 -2.69 1.17
CA ASN A 82 14.24 -2.16 0.63
C ASN A 82 14.12 -0.67 0.27
N MET A 83 13.54 0.11 1.18
CA MET A 83 13.33 1.56 1.07
C MET A 83 12.49 2.00 -0.12
N ALA A 84 11.66 1.12 -0.65
CA ALA A 84 10.84 1.38 -1.84
C ALA A 84 9.53 0.60 -1.80
N LEU A 85 8.67 0.84 -2.80
CA LEU A 85 7.45 0.04 -3.00
C LEU A 85 7.80 -1.40 -3.38
N PRO A 86 7.00 -2.38 -2.91
CA PRO A 86 7.05 -3.72 -3.49
C PRO A 86 6.80 -3.68 -4.99
N GLN A 87 7.51 -4.51 -5.75
CA GLN A 87 7.41 -4.52 -7.22
C GLN A 87 6.00 -4.84 -7.71
N ALA A 88 5.22 -5.62 -6.94
CA ALA A 88 3.81 -5.88 -7.26
C ALA A 88 2.98 -4.60 -7.30
N VAL A 89 3.28 -3.63 -6.45
CA VAL A 89 2.58 -2.33 -6.45
C VAL A 89 2.97 -1.51 -7.68
N LEU A 90 4.23 -1.57 -8.10
CA LEU A 90 4.66 -0.93 -9.35
C LEU A 90 3.95 -1.54 -10.56
N THR A 91 3.71 -2.85 -10.55
CA THR A 91 2.89 -3.49 -11.58
C THR A 91 1.50 -2.87 -11.64
N PHE A 92 0.85 -2.70 -10.49
CA PHE A 92 -0.46 -2.06 -10.40
C PHE A 92 -0.41 -0.64 -11.00
N LEU A 93 0.57 0.16 -10.58
CA LEU A 93 0.70 1.54 -11.06
C LEU A 93 0.93 1.62 -12.57
N SER A 94 1.58 0.64 -13.17
CA SER A 94 1.82 0.60 -14.62
C SER A 94 0.64 0.05 -15.42
N THR A 95 -0.32 -0.60 -14.77
CA THR A 95 -1.41 -1.30 -15.43
C THR A 95 -2.61 -0.39 -15.70
N TYR A 96 -2.89 0.57 -14.82
CA TYR A 96 -4.09 1.40 -14.87
C TYR A 96 -3.79 2.86 -15.16
N ASP A 97 -4.78 3.57 -15.69
CA ASP A 97 -4.71 5.00 -15.95
C ASP A 97 -5.25 5.78 -14.77
N PHE A 98 -4.42 6.64 -14.19
CA PHE A 98 -4.74 7.43 -13.01
C PHE A 98 -5.12 8.89 -13.33
N THR A 99 -5.29 9.22 -14.60
CA THR A 99 -5.64 10.57 -15.04
C THR A 99 -6.94 11.03 -14.35
N ASP A 100 -6.93 12.29 -13.87
CA ASP A 100 -8.07 12.94 -13.22
C ASP A 100 -8.53 12.29 -11.91
N LYS A 101 -7.70 11.46 -11.30
CA LYS A 101 -7.99 10.83 -10.01
C LYS A 101 -7.19 11.50 -8.90
N THR A 102 -7.65 11.34 -7.66
CA THR A 102 -6.90 11.74 -6.47
C THR A 102 -6.27 10.50 -5.85
N ILE A 103 -4.96 10.52 -5.65
CA ILE A 103 -4.21 9.40 -5.10
C ILE A 103 -3.88 9.68 -3.65
N ILE A 104 -4.15 8.72 -2.77
CA ILE A 104 -3.99 8.89 -1.33
C ILE A 104 -3.15 7.73 -0.80
N PRO A 105 -1.83 7.92 -0.64
CA PRO A 105 -0.95 6.83 -0.22
C PRO A 105 -0.99 6.60 1.29
N PHE A 106 -0.84 5.34 1.68
CA PHE A 106 -0.59 4.97 3.07
C PHE A 106 0.43 3.83 3.12
N ASN A 107 1.19 3.76 4.20
CA ASN A 107 2.38 2.93 4.27
C ASN A 107 2.56 2.34 5.66
N THR A 108 3.10 1.13 5.71
CA THR A 108 3.60 0.52 6.93
C THR A 108 5.09 0.23 6.77
N HIS A 109 5.87 0.40 7.85
CA HIS A 109 7.31 0.22 7.79
C HIS A 109 7.88 -0.28 9.12
N GLY A 110 9.10 -0.80 9.08
CA GLY A 110 9.79 -1.34 10.27
C GLY A 110 10.61 -0.32 11.06
N GLY A 111 10.43 0.98 10.81
CA GLY A 111 11.13 2.05 11.53
C GLY A 111 11.89 3.05 10.67
N TYR A 112 12.01 2.80 9.37
CA TYR A 112 12.79 3.65 8.45
C TYR A 112 11.92 4.51 7.53
N GLY A 113 10.59 4.51 7.74
CA GLY A 113 9.67 5.34 6.97
C GLY A 113 9.26 4.76 5.63
N ALA A 114 8.65 5.61 4.80
CA ALA A 114 8.07 5.22 3.51
C ALA A 114 9.10 5.09 2.38
N GLY A 115 10.34 5.49 2.60
CA GLY A 115 11.38 5.43 1.57
C GLY A 115 11.00 6.22 0.32
N GLN A 116 11.12 5.60 -0.84
CA GLN A 116 10.86 6.21 -2.13
C GLN A 116 9.40 6.11 -2.60
N MET A 117 8.49 5.60 -1.76
CA MET A 117 7.12 5.28 -2.16
C MET A 117 6.39 6.45 -2.81
N VAL A 118 6.39 7.63 -2.18
CA VAL A 118 5.69 8.80 -2.72
C VAL A 118 6.28 9.23 -4.06
N ALA A 119 7.60 9.26 -4.17
CA ALA A 119 8.29 9.60 -5.41
C ALA A 119 7.97 8.60 -6.53
N GLN A 120 7.91 7.31 -6.21
CA GLN A 120 7.57 6.27 -7.17
C GLN A 120 6.11 6.39 -7.64
N ILE A 121 5.19 6.67 -6.72
CA ILE A 121 3.79 6.91 -7.08
C ILE A 121 3.68 8.14 -7.99
N GLN A 122 4.28 9.26 -7.61
CA GLN A 122 4.20 10.50 -8.39
C GLN A 122 4.79 10.30 -9.79
N ALA A 123 5.90 9.59 -9.91
CA ALA A 123 6.49 9.29 -11.21
C ALA A 123 5.55 8.45 -12.10
N ALA A 124 4.79 7.53 -11.50
CA ALA A 124 3.88 6.66 -12.24
C ALA A 124 2.58 7.36 -12.67
N VAL A 125 2.06 8.27 -11.82
CA VAL A 125 0.76 8.91 -12.07
C VAL A 125 0.89 10.29 -12.74
N GLY A 126 2.10 10.79 -12.93
CA GLY A 126 2.35 12.06 -13.62
C GLY A 126 1.80 13.27 -12.86
N ASN A 127 1.01 14.09 -13.53
CA ASN A 127 0.47 15.34 -12.96
C ASN A 127 -0.76 15.12 -12.08
N THR A 128 -1.11 13.88 -11.77
CA THR A 128 -2.24 13.54 -10.91
C THR A 128 -1.98 14.00 -9.48
N ILE A 129 -3.03 14.42 -8.78
CA ILE A 129 -2.93 14.89 -7.40
C ILE A 129 -2.61 13.71 -6.48
N VAL A 130 -1.52 13.85 -5.72
CA VAL A 130 -1.15 12.89 -4.67
C VAL A 130 -1.22 13.62 -3.33
N LEU A 131 -2.11 13.17 -2.45
CA LEU A 131 -2.30 13.77 -1.12
C LEU A 131 -1.21 13.31 -0.14
N PRO A 132 -1.04 14.01 1.00
CA PRO A 132 -0.04 13.63 2.00
C PRO A 132 -0.23 12.20 2.50
N ILE A 133 0.87 11.46 2.58
CA ILE A 133 0.90 10.06 2.99
C ILE A 133 0.65 9.87 4.49
N LEU A 134 -0.04 8.78 4.84
CA LEU A 134 -0.01 8.23 6.19
C LEU A 134 1.09 7.17 6.24
N SER A 135 2.03 7.31 7.18
CA SER A 135 3.10 6.33 7.36
C SER A 135 3.12 5.89 8.82
N VAL A 136 2.97 4.59 9.07
CA VAL A 136 2.90 4.03 10.41
C VAL A 136 3.88 2.88 10.58
N VAL A 137 4.40 2.72 11.80
CA VAL A 137 5.27 1.60 12.15
C VAL A 137 4.43 0.34 12.25
N GLY A 138 4.88 -0.71 11.59
CA GLY A 138 4.26 -2.03 11.64
C GLY A 138 5.12 -3.07 10.95
N GLY A 139 5.15 -4.28 11.49
CA GLY A 139 5.84 -5.39 10.85
C GLY A 139 7.35 -5.40 11.02
N GLU A 140 7.83 -5.06 12.19
CA GLU A 140 9.25 -5.15 12.49
C GLU A 140 9.67 -6.62 12.65
N GLU A 141 10.60 -7.06 11.79
CA GLU A 141 11.09 -8.44 11.80
C GLU A 141 12.16 -8.66 12.88
N ILE A 142 12.86 -7.62 13.29
CA ILE A 142 14.06 -7.71 14.16
C ILE A 142 13.81 -8.48 15.45
N ASN A 143 12.60 -8.40 15.99
CA ASN A 143 12.22 -9.14 17.20
C ASN A 143 11.23 -10.27 16.90
N GLY A 144 11.17 -10.75 15.67
CA GLY A 144 10.21 -11.78 15.25
C GLY A 144 8.76 -11.29 15.20
N GLN A 145 8.54 -10.00 15.30
CA GLN A 145 7.21 -9.40 15.37
C GLN A 145 6.78 -8.92 13.98
N LEU A 146 6.15 -9.84 13.23
CA LEU A 146 5.72 -9.54 11.85
C LEU A 146 4.40 -8.77 11.80
N LEU A 147 3.46 -9.08 12.70
CA LEU A 147 2.20 -8.34 12.83
C LEU A 147 2.25 -7.48 14.09
N ALA A 148 2.60 -6.20 13.94
CA ALA A 148 2.72 -5.26 15.04
C ALA A 148 1.41 -4.52 15.33
N ILE A 149 0.52 -4.38 14.34
CA ILE A 149 -0.75 -3.66 14.47
C ILE A 149 -1.81 -4.61 15.03
N LYS A 150 -1.83 -4.74 16.36
CA LYS A 150 -2.75 -5.60 17.09
C LYS A 150 -2.96 -5.05 18.51
N GLY A 151 -4.07 -5.40 19.15
CA GLY A 151 -4.37 -4.97 20.52
C GLY A 151 -4.36 -3.45 20.67
N GLN A 152 -3.65 -2.94 21.67
CA GLN A 152 -3.54 -1.50 21.94
C GLN A 152 -2.86 -0.75 20.80
N THR A 153 -1.90 -1.36 20.12
CA THR A 153 -1.26 -0.79 18.93
C THR A 153 -2.28 -0.58 17.82
N LYS A 154 -3.21 -1.51 17.65
CA LYS A 154 -4.31 -1.40 16.69
C LYS A 154 -5.18 -0.18 16.95
N GLU A 155 -5.53 0.08 18.21
CA GLU A 155 -6.32 1.26 18.61
C GLU A 155 -5.56 2.56 18.33
N ALA A 156 -4.28 2.60 18.65
CA ALA A 156 -3.43 3.76 18.39
C ALA A 156 -3.33 4.08 16.90
N VAL A 157 -3.18 3.06 16.06
CA VAL A 157 -3.12 3.22 14.60
C VAL A 157 -4.48 3.69 14.07
N ALA A 158 -5.58 3.14 14.58
CA ALA A 158 -6.92 3.58 14.18
C ALA A 158 -7.13 5.08 14.43
N LYS A 159 -6.67 5.59 15.57
CA LYS A 159 -6.73 7.03 15.88
C LYS A 159 -5.89 7.86 14.92
N LYS A 160 -4.70 7.37 14.55
CA LYS A 160 -3.85 8.05 13.55
C LYS A 160 -4.52 8.11 12.20
N VAL A 161 -5.18 7.04 11.78
CA VAL A 161 -5.95 6.99 10.54
C VAL A 161 -7.04 8.05 10.55
N THR A 162 -7.83 8.13 11.61
CA THR A 162 -8.91 9.12 11.74
C THR A 162 -8.37 10.54 11.66
N ALA A 163 -7.30 10.85 12.41
CA ALA A 163 -6.70 12.19 12.40
C ALA A 163 -6.13 12.56 11.03
N TRP A 164 -5.50 11.61 10.36
CA TRP A 164 -4.94 11.82 9.02
C TRP A 164 -6.04 12.07 7.98
N LEU A 165 -7.11 11.27 8.00
CA LEU A 165 -8.23 11.46 7.09
C LEU A 165 -8.85 12.84 7.25
N GLN A 166 -9.04 13.31 8.48
CA GLN A 166 -9.54 14.66 8.76
C GLN A 166 -8.60 15.72 8.22
N LYS A 167 -7.30 15.54 8.43
CA LYS A 167 -6.27 16.50 8.00
C LYS A 167 -6.22 16.66 6.48
N ILE A 168 -6.39 15.57 5.74
CA ILE A 168 -6.37 15.61 4.27
C ILE A 168 -7.75 15.85 3.65
N GLY A 169 -8.79 16.04 4.45
CA GLY A 169 -10.15 16.37 3.99
C GLY A 169 -10.93 15.20 3.41
N GLN A 170 -10.68 13.99 3.87
CA GLN A 170 -11.34 12.77 3.35
C GLN A 170 -12.32 12.11 4.32
#